data_051fc1733d57bcc1651bd2f633a14b8f
#
_entry.id   051fc1733d57bcc1651bd2f633a14b8f
#
_cell.length_a   1.000
_cell.length_b   1.000
_cell.length_c   1.000
_cell.angle_alpha   90.00
_cell.angle_beta   90.00
_cell.angle_gamma   90.00
#
_symmetry.space_group_name_H-M   'P 1'
#
loop_
_entity.id
_entity.type
_entity.pdbx_description
1 polymer ?
#
loop_
_entity_poly.entity_id
_entity_poly.type
_entity_poly.pdbx_seq_one_letter_code
_entity_poly.pdbx_strand_id
1 'polypeptide(L)'
;MFERFEPAARQAFVDARQEAGQAGQDQIRSEHVLLGLLREPGPAADALTAAGLSVESLRARVPRGSHDAPAGLDADSLATLGIDLDAVRRATDAAFGHGALDSAAVRGQSRLPVAGDTKQAIGRAVYRAQKLGQRKITSGHMLIGILDAGSNGALTVLAKEGTDIEALRADVLRRIAAPS
;
A
#
# COMPACT_ATOMS: atom_id res chain seq x y z
N MET A 1 14.42 -12.06 4.16
CA MET A 1 14.51 -10.62 3.83
C MET A 1 13.88 -9.75 4.93
N PHE A 2 12.75 -10.13 5.50
CA PHE A 2 12.03 -9.33 6.52
C PHE A 2 12.48 -9.54 7.98
N GLU A 3 13.48 -10.39 8.24
CA GLU A 3 13.98 -10.66 9.60
C GLU A 3 14.56 -9.43 10.31
N ARG A 4 15.08 -8.48 9.53
CA ARG A 4 15.64 -7.22 10.04
C ARG A 4 14.57 -6.14 10.27
N PHE A 5 13.35 -6.35 9.79
CA PHE A 5 12.26 -5.38 9.96
C PHE A 5 11.64 -5.53 11.34
N GLU A 6 11.40 -4.43 12.02
CA GLU A 6 10.65 -4.43 13.26
C GLU A 6 9.20 -4.89 13.05
N PRO A 7 8.52 -5.37 14.10
CA PRO A 7 7.14 -5.85 13.98
C PRO A 7 6.21 -4.86 13.30
N ALA A 8 6.23 -3.58 13.70
CA ALA A 8 5.41 -2.52 13.09
C ALA A 8 5.71 -2.33 11.60
N ALA A 9 6.99 -2.34 11.20
CA ALA A 9 7.36 -2.23 9.79
C ALA A 9 6.91 -3.44 8.95
N ARG A 10 6.88 -4.64 9.55
CA ARG A 10 6.33 -5.85 8.91
C ARG A 10 4.81 -5.78 8.80
N GLN A 11 4.14 -5.34 9.88
CA GLN A 11 2.69 -5.20 9.90
C GLN A 11 2.21 -4.19 8.87
N ALA A 12 2.91 -3.06 8.71
CA ALA A 12 2.63 -2.08 7.67
C ALA A 12 2.59 -2.69 6.25
N PHE A 13 3.39 -3.73 5.97
CA PHE A 13 3.29 -4.47 4.70
C PHE A 13 2.07 -5.37 4.60
N VAL A 14 1.65 -5.96 5.71
CA VAL A 14 0.41 -6.76 5.75
C VAL A 14 -0.78 -5.85 5.48
N ASP A 15 -0.81 -4.69 6.13
CA ASP A 15 -1.84 -3.67 5.94
C ASP A 15 -1.81 -3.10 4.52
N ALA A 16 -0.62 -2.84 3.96
CA ALA A 16 -0.46 -2.40 2.58
C ALA A 16 -1.08 -3.38 1.57
N ARG A 17 -0.93 -4.69 1.81
CA ARG A 17 -1.57 -5.71 0.98
C ARG A 17 -3.09 -5.64 1.08
N GLN A 18 -3.60 -5.47 2.28
CA GLN A 18 -5.04 -5.33 2.51
C GLN A 18 -5.59 -4.07 1.81
N GLU A 19 -4.89 -2.93 1.94
CA GLU A 19 -5.27 -1.68 1.26
C GLU A 19 -5.24 -1.84 -0.26
N ALA A 20 -4.20 -2.47 -0.82
CA ALA A 20 -4.12 -2.75 -2.26
C ALA A 20 -5.29 -3.62 -2.74
N GLY A 21 -5.63 -4.66 -1.98
CA GLY A 21 -6.76 -5.54 -2.28
C GLY A 21 -8.10 -4.81 -2.21
N GLN A 22 -8.32 -3.98 -1.17
CA GLN A 22 -9.55 -3.17 -1.03
C GLN A 22 -9.66 -2.09 -2.12
N ALA A 23 -8.52 -1.57 -2.58
CA ALA A 23 -8.47 -0.62 -3.69
C ALA A 23 -8.60 -1.31 -5.07
N GLY A 24 -8.72 -2.64 -5.13
CA GLY A 24 -8.80 -3.39 -6.38
C GLY A 24 -7.52 -3.34 -7.21
N GLN A 25 -6.36 -3.18 -6.57
CA GLN A 25 -5.07 -3.11 -7.25
C GLN A 25 -4.48 -4.51 -7.46
N ASP A 26 -3.73 -4.67 -8.53
CA ASP A 26 -3.04 -5.91 -8.91
C ASP A 26 -1.64 -6.05 -8.27
N GLN A 27 -1.14 -4.98 -7.64
CA GLN A 27 0.19 -4.92 -7.03
C GLN A 27 0.17 -4.08 -5.75
N ILE A 28 1.10 -4.38 -4.83
CA ILE A 28 1.36 -3.57 -3.65
C ILE A 28 2.30 -2.43 -4.05
N ARG A 29 1.78 -1.21 -4.17
CA ARG A 29 2.52 0.00 -4.53
C ARG A 29 2.91 0.81 -3.30
N SER A 30 3.77 1.80 -3.48
CA SER A 30 4.28 2.66 -2.39
C SER A 30 3.19 3.40 -1.63
N GLU A 31 2.10 3.82 -2.28
CA GLU A 31 0.95 4.46 -1.63
C GLU A 31 0.20 3.55 -0.67
N HIS A 32 0.14 2.24 -0.95
CA HIS A 32 -0.45 1.28 -0.03
C HIS A 32 0.45 1.07 1.20
N VAL A 33 1.78 1.05 0.99
CA VAL A 33 2.74 0.99 2.10
C VAL A 33 2.65 2.24 2.96
N LEU A 34 2.47 3.42 2.37
CA LEU A 34 2.26 4.68 3.10
C LEU A 34 1.03 4.60 4.03
N LEU A 35 -0.10 4.05 3.54
CA LEU A 35 -1.29 3.81 4.35
C LEU A 35 -1.01 2.82 5.50
N GLY A 36 -0.33 1.73 5.22
CA GLY A 36 0.06 0.75 6.25
C GLY A 36 0.98 1.36 7.32
N LEU A 37 1.93 2.20 6.92
CA LEU A 37 2.83 2.90 7.85
C LEU A 37 2.09 3.89 8.77
N LEU A 38 1.03 4.51 8.29
CA LEU A 38 0.23 5.44 9.09
C LEU A 38 -0.65 4.71 10.12
N ARG A 39 -1.02 3.46 9.87
CA ARG A 39 -1.85 2.65 10.78
C ARG A 39 -1.07 2.05 11.94
N GLU A 40 0.22 1.79 11.74
CA GLU A 40 1.07 1.12 12.72
C GLU A 40 1.81 2.14 13.59
N PRO A 41 1.79 1.99 14.92
CA PRO A 41 2.47 2.92 15.81
C PRO A 41 3.98 2.93 15.55
N GLY A 42 4.58 4.12 15.55
CA GLY A 42 6.02 4.29 15.41
C GLY A 42 6.43 5.54 14.65
N PRO A 43 7.74 5.72 14.39
CA PRO A 43 8.29 6.96 13.86
C PRO A 43 7.64 7.45 12.55
N ALA A 44 7.17 6.53 11.70
CA ALA A 44 6.48 6.91 10.46
C ALA A 44 5.09 7.50 10.74
N ALA A 45 4.27 6.79 11.54
CA ALA A 45 2.92 7.26 11.89
C ALA A 45 2.97 8.59 12.63
N ASP A 46 3.91 8.75 13.57
CA ASP A 46 4.10 9.98 14.31
C ASP A 46 4.44 11.17 13.41
N ALA A 47 5.33 10.97 12.44
CA ALA A 47 5.72 12.00 11.50
C ALA A 47 4.59 12.35 10.51
N LEU A 48 3.89 11.35 9.99
CA LEU A 48 2.76 11.54 9.07
C LEU A 48 1.60 12.26 9.77
N THR A 49 1.28 11.85 11.00
CA THR A 49 0.25 12.52 11.83
C THR A 49 0.64 13.95 12.19
N ALA A 50 1.90 14.21 12.53
CA ALA A 50 2.41 15.56 12.78
C ALA A 50 2.35 16.44 11.52
N ALA A 51 2.42 15.86 10.33
CA ALA A 51 2.19 16.55 9.06
C ALA A 51 0.70 16.75 8.72
N GLY A 52 -0.23 16.41 9.63
CA GLY A 52 -1.66 16.58 9.45
C GLY A 52 -2.34 15.51 8.58
N LEU A 53 -1.65 14.39 8.31
CA LEU A 53 -2.18 13.32 7.46
C LEU A 53 -2.99 12.31 8.28
N SER A 54 -4.07 11.84 7.69
CA SER A 54 -4.90 10.76 8.23
C SER A 54 -5.04 9.61 7.22
N VAL A 55 -5.42 8.43 7.72
CA VAL A 55 -5.69 7.27 6.86
C VAL A 55 -6.80 7.58 5.85
N GLU A 56 -7.83 8.29 6.29
CA GLU A 56 -8.98 8.66 5.47
C GLU A 56 -8.58 9.63 4.35
N SER A 57 -7.79 10.66 4.66
CA SER A 57 -7.34 11.65 3.69
C SER A 57 -6.46 11.01 2.63
N LEU A 58 -5.49 10.20 3.04
CA LEU A 58 -4.60 9.49 2.11
C LEU A 58 -5.36 8.46 1.27
N ARG A 59 -6.26 7.68 1.88
CA ARG A 59 -7.07 6.68 1.15
C ARG A 59 -7.94 7.31 0.07
N ALA A 60 -8.47 8.51 0.31
CA ALA A 60 -9.26 9.24 -0.68
C ALA A 60 -8.41 9.65 -1.91
N ARG A 61 -7.09 9.72 -1.80
CA ARG A 61 -6.15 10.10 -2.86
C ARG A 61 -5.48 8.91 -3.56
N VAL A 62 -5.50 7.74 -2.94
CA VAL A 62 -4.98 6.51 -3.57
C VAL A 62 -5.88 6.15 -4.75
N PRO A 63 -5.29 5.96 -5.94
CA PRO A 63 -6.06 5.50 -7.11
C PRO A 63 -6.72 4.16 -6.80
N ARG A 64 -8.00 4.05 -7.10
CA ARG A 64 -8.66 2.75 -7.11
C ARG A 64 -8.25 2.03 -8.38
N GLY A 65 -7.88 0.77 -8.25
CA GLY A 65 -7.74 -0.08 -9.41
C GLY A 65 -9.11 -0.24 -10.05
N SER A 66 -9.17 -0.22 -11.35
CA SER A 66 -10.30 -0.78 -12.06
C SER A 66 -10.30 -2.29 -11.80
N HIS A 67 -10.97 -2.71 -10.72
CA HIS A 67 -11.56 -4.04 -10.64
C HIS A 67 -12.84 -4.10 -11.48
N ASP A 68 -13.13 -3.04 -12.19
CA ASP A 68 -13.81 -3.16 -13.45
C ASP A 68 -12.91 -4.02 -14.32
N ALA A 69 -13.43 -5.13 -14.77
CA ALA A 69 -12.86 -6.11 -15.68
C ALA A 69 -11.78 -5.52 -16.62
N PRO A 70 -10.83 -6.32 -17.13
CA PRO A 70 -9.81 -5.84 -18.05
C PRO A 70 -10.48 -4.87 -19.02
N ALA A 71 -9.86 -3.70 -19.24
CA ALA A 71 -10.44 -2.57 -19.94
C ALA A 71 -11.34 -3.03 -21.11
N GLY A 72 -12.67 -2.88 -20.95
CA GLY A 72 -13.65 -3.37 -21.91
C GLY A 72 -14.62 -4.46 -21.43
N LEU A 73 -14.58 -4.89 -20.16
CA LEU A 73 -15.48 -5.91 -19.61
C LEU A 73 -16.23 -5.40 -18.36
N ASP A 74 -16.79 -4.18 -18.40
CA ASP A 74 -17.77 -3.74 -17.42
C ASP A 74 -19.10 -4.52 -17.60
N ALA A 75 -19.97 -4.46 -16.60
CA ALA A 75 -21.24 -5.18 -16.64
C ALA A 75 -22.08 -4.82 -17.89
N ASP A 76 -22.02 -3.58 -18.34
CA ASP A 76 -22.74 -3.10 -19.53
C ASP A 76 -22.09 -3.62 -20.82
N SER A 77 -20.75 -3.66 -20.89
CA SER A 77 -20.03 -4.26 -22.00
C SER A 77 -20.25 -5.78 -22.08
N LEU A 78 -20.30 -6.48 -20.95
CA LEU A 78 -20.63 -7.90 -20.88
C LEU A 78 -22.08 -8.16 -21.29
N ALA A 79 -23.00 -7.31 -20.84
CA ALA A 79 -24.40 -7.40 -21.27
C ALA A 79 -24.58 -7.19 -22.78
N THR A 80 -23.81 -6.29 -23.38
CA THR A 80 -23.76 -6.07 -24.83
C THR A 80 -23.27 -7.30 -25.58
N LEU A 81 -22.39 -8.11 -24.98
CA LEU A 81 -21.91 -9.39 -25.49
C LEU A 81 -22.86 -10.55 -25.15
N GLY A 82 -24.02 -10.27 -24.53
CA GLY A 82 -24.99 -11.28 -24.11
C GLY A 82 -24.58 -12.07 -22.86
N ILE A 83 -23.62 -11.57 -22.09
CA ILE A 83 -23.16 -12.20 -20.84
C ILE A 83 -23.83 -11.50 -19.67
N ASP A 84 -24.74 -12.20 -19.01
CA ASP A 84 -25.39 -11.76 -17.76
C ASP A 84 -24.48 -12.09 -16.58
N LEU A 85 -23.84 -11.05 -16.00
CA LEU A 85 -22.92 -11.18 -14.87
C LEU A 85 -23.61 -11.79 -13.64
N ASP A 86 -24.89 -11.49 -13.42
CA ASP A 86 -25.66 -12.05 -12.30
C ASP A 86 -26.00 -13.54 -12.55
N ALA A 87 -26.21 -13.93 -13.80
CA ALA A 87 -26.36 -15.34 -14.15
C ALA A 87 -25.03 -16.11 -13.93
N VAL A 88 -23.91 -15.52 -14.28
CA VAL A 88 -22.56 -16.08 -14.02
C VAL A 88 -22.32 -16.22 -12.51
N ARG A 89 -22.66 -15.20 -11.72
CA ARG A 89 -22.55 -15.29 -10.25
C ARG A 89 -23.40 -16.40 -9.69
N ARG A 90 -24.67 -16.47 -10.06
CA ARG A 90 -25.57 -17.54 -9.61
C ARG A 90 -25.07 -18.94 -9.99
N ALA A 91 -24.58 -19.09 -11.20
CA ALA A 91 -24.01 -20.37 -11.68
C ALA A 91 -22.74 -20.75 -10.89
N THR A 92 -21.89 -19.78 -10.59
CA THR A 92 -20.65 -20.00 -9.83
C THR A 92 -20.97 -20.33 -8.36
N ASP A 93 -21.94 -19.63 -7.77
CA ASP A 93 -22.41 -19.89 -6.41
C ASP A 93 -23.06 -21.28 -6.30
N ALA A 94 -23.80 -21.69 -7.31
CA ALA A 94 -24.42 -23.03 -7.33
C ALA A 94 -23.37 -24.15 -7.50
N ALA A 95 -22.31 -23.91 -8.26
CA ALA A 95 -21.28 -24.91 -8.54
C ALA A 95 -20.21 -25.01 -7.42
N PHE A 96 -19.88 -23.89 -6.79
CA PHE A 96 -18.71 -23.76 -5.90
C PHE A 96 -19.06 -23.21 -4.51
N GLY A 97 -20.35 -22.95 -4.22
CA GLY A 97 -20.84 -22.41 -2.97
C GLY A 97 -20.94 -20.88 -2.96
N HIS A 98 -21.79 -20.35 -2.08
CA HIS A 98 -22.09 -18.93 -1.94
C HIS A 98 -20.82 -18.10 -1.74
N GLY A 99 -20.66 -17.04 -2.51
CA GLY A 99 -19.48 -16.15 -2.46
C GLY A 99 -18.21 -16.73 -3.08
N ALA A 100 -18.31 -17.74 -3.94
CA ALA A 100 -17.14 -18.39 -4.54
C ALA A 100 -16.30 -17.41 -5.37
N LEU A 101 -16.93 -16.49 -6.11
CA LEU A 101 -16.22 -15.44 -6.85
C LEU A 101 -15.54 -14.46 -5.91
N ASP A 102 -16.22 -14.04 -4.84
CA ASP A 102 -15.64 -13.14 -3.84
C ASP A 102 -14.49 -13.82 -3.07
N SER A 103 -14.65 -15.11 -2.76
CA SER A 103 -13.60 -15.93 -2.13
C SER A 103 -12.39 -16.15 -3.05
N ALA A 104 -12.59 -16.22 -4.36
CA ALA A 104 -11.50 -16.29 -5.34
C ALA A 104 -10.76 -14.96 -5.44
N ALA A 105 -11.47 -13.84 -5.41
CA ALA A 105 -10.90 -12.49 -5.36
C ALA A 105 -10.04 -12.31 -4.08
N VAL A 106 -10.56 -12.71 -2.91
CA VAL A 106 -9.82 -12.65 -1.63
C VAL A 106 -8.56 -13.54 -1.67
N ARG A 107 -8.65 -14.74 -2.26
CA ARG A 107 -7.47 -15.63 -2.42
C ARG A 107 -6.45 -15.05 -3.40
N GLY A 108 -6.88 -14.34 -4.43
CA GLY A 108 -6.00 -13.58 -5.34
C GLY A 108 -5.22 -12.47 -4.61
N GLN A 109 -5.85 -11.77 -3.67
CA GLN A 109 -5.23 -10.70 -2.87
C GLN A 109 -4.08 -11.21 -1.97
N SER A 110 -4.11 -12.46 -1.53
CA SER A 110 -3.03 -13.04 -0.71
C SER A 110 -1.70 -13.16 -1.47
N ARG A 111 -1.70 -13.04 -2.78
CA ARG A 111 -0.54 -13.20 -3.68
C ARG A 111 -0.17 -11.94 -4.45
N LEU A 112 -0.69 -10.76 -4.05
CA LEU A 112 -0.36 -9.53 -4.76
C LEU A 112 1.17 -9.32 -4.80
N PRO A 113 1.76 -9.16 -5.98
CA PRO A 113 3.18 -8.87 -6.11
C PRO A 113 3.50 -7.47 -5.61
N VAL A 114 4.74 -7.28 -5.20
CA VAL A 114 5.26 -5.97 -4.81
C VAL A 114 5.71 -5.22 -6.06
N ALA A 115 5.20 -4.01 -6.26
CA ALA A 115 5.53 -3.16 -7.40
C ALA A 115 7.01 -2.71 -7.38
N GLY A 116 7.51 -2.26 -8.53
CA GLY A 116 8.89 -1.84 -8.69
C GLY A 116 9.28 -0.65 -7.81
N ASP A 117 8.41 0.35 -7.70
CA ASP A 117 8.59 1.53 -6.83
C ASP A 117 8.70 1.14 -5.35
N THR A 118 7.87 0.21 -4.91
CA THR A 118 7.90 -0.33 -3.54
C THR A 118 9.18 -1.12 -3.27
N LYS A 119 9.64 -1.94 -4.21
CA LYS A 119 10.93 -2.64 -4.09
C LYS A 119 12.09 -1.66 -3.97
N GLN A 120 12.05 -0.58 -4.75
CA GLN A 120 13.06 0.50 -4.67
C GLN A 120 13.01 1.19 -3.31
N ALA A 121 11.83 1.52 -2.79
CA ALA A 121 11.65 2.11 -1.47
C ALA A 121 12.21 1.21 -0.35
N ILE A 122 11.95 -0.12 -0.41
CA ILE A 122 12.53 -1.09 0.52
C ILE A 122 14.07 -1.07 0.46
N GLY A 123 14.64 -1.08 -0.74
CA GLY A 123 16.09 -1.01 -0.91
C GLY A 123 16.69 0.26 -0.30
N ARG A 124 16.04 1.41 -0.47
CA ARG A 124 16.41 2.69 0.14
C ARG A 124 16.30 2.65 1.67
N ALA A 125 15.23 2.05 2.21
CA ALA A 125 15.05 1.89 3.65
C ALA A 125 16.19 1.07 4.28
N VAL A 126 16.56 -0.05 3.66
CA VAL A 126 17.69 -0.89 4.09
C VAL A 126 19.00 -0.10 4.05
N TYR A 127 19.26 0.60 2.96
CA TYR A 127 20.45 1.43 2.81
C TYR A 127 20.54 2.52 3.90
N ARG A 128 19.43 3.19 4.20
CA ARG A 128 19.37 4.22 5.25
C ARG A 128 19.64 3.66 6.63
N ALA A 129 19.03 2.52 6.99
CA ALA A 129 19.31 1.85 8.26
C ALA A 129 20.79 1.49 8.40
N GLN A 130 21.41 0.95 7.34
CA GLN A 130 22.84 0.64 7.32
C GLN A 130 23.71 1.88 7.49
N LYS A 131 23.38 2.98 6.79
CA LYS A 131 24.13 4.24 6.88
C LYS A 131 24.07 4.86 8.28
N LEU A 132 22.95 4.64 9.01
CA LEU A 132 22.78 5.07 10.40
C LEU A 132 23.37 4.08 11.43
N GLY A 133 23.99 2.98 10.97
CA GLY A 133 24.52 1.95 11.84
C GLY A 133 23.46 1.12 12.58
N GLN A 134 22.20 1.22 12.15
CA GLN A 134 21.08 0.54 12.80
C GLN A 134 20.88 -0.86 12.21
N ARG A 135 20.75 -1.86 13.09
CA ARG A 135 20.57 -3.27 12.68
C ARG A 135 19.15 -3.58 12.27
N LYS A 136 18.17 -2.89 12.88
CA LYS A 136 16.73 -3.07 12.64
C LYS A 136 16.22 -1.99 11.72
N ILE A 137 15.24 -2.36 10.90
CA ILE A 137 14.56 -1.47 9.97
C ILE A 137 13.20 -1.13 10.57
N THR A 138 13.05 0.11 11.03
CA THR A 138 11.82 0.64 11.64
C THR A 138 10.85 1.13 10.56
N SER A 139 9.61 1.46 10.96
CA SER A 139 8.64 2.14 10.10
C SER A 139 9.17 3.47 9.55
N GLY A 140 9.96 4.22 10.35
CA GLY A 140 10.60 5.46 9.91
C GLY A 140 11.60 5.25 8.77
N HIS A 141 12.40 4.19 8.80
CA HIS A 141 13.29 3.85 7.68
C HIS A 141 12.50 3.54 6.41
N MET A 142 11.34 2.87 6.55
CA MET A 142 10.46 2.59 5.43
C MET A 142 9.91 3.88 4.81
N LEU A 143 9.46 4.82 5.65
CA LEU A 143 8.97 6.11 5.17
C LEU A 143 10.09 6.90 4.47
N ILE A 144 11.29 6.99 5.05
CA ILE A 144 12.45 7.61 4.38
C ILE A 144 12.77 6.91 3.05
N GLY A 145 12.68 5.58 3.02
CA GLY A 145 12.88 4.81 1.79
C GLY A 145 11.90 5.20 0.69
N ILE A 146 10.64 5.44 1.02
CA ILE A 146 9.61 5.95 0.09
C ILE A 146 9.95 7.37 -0.37
N LEU A 147 10.31 8.27 0.55
CA LEU A 147 10.64 9.65 0.23
C LEU A 147 11.92 9.77 -0.62
N ASP A 148 12.84 8.82 -0.53
CA ASP A 148 14.10 8.77 -1.26
C ASP A 148 14.05 7.95 -2.56
N ALA A 149 12.97 7.24 -2.82
CA ALA A 149 12.86 6.34 -3.98
C ALA A 149 12.60 7.03 -5.32
N GLY A 150 12.63 8.37 -5.35
CA GLY A 150 12.30 9.13 -6.56
C GLY A 150 10.80 9.17 -6.82
N SER A 151 10.40 9.36 -8.07
CA SER A 151 8.97 9.44 -8.44
C SER A 151 8.26 8.13 -8.15
N ASN A 152 7.23 8.16 -7.29
CA ASN A 152 6.43 7.01 -6.90
C ASN A 152 5.00 7.44 -6.50
N GLY A 153 4.11 6.45 -6.35
CA GLY A 153 2.70 6.69 -6.04
C GLY A 153 2.48 7.39 -4.69
N ALA A 154 3.26 7.03 -3.67
CA ALA A 154 3.16 7.65 -2.35
C ALA A 154 3.49 9.15 -2.39
N LEU A 155 4.56 9.55 -3.11
CA LEU A 155 4.90 10.98 -3.28
C LEU A 155 3.80 11.73 -4.03
N THR A 156 3.16 11.08 -5.02
CA THR A 156 2.03 11.68 -5.72
C THR A 156 0.85 11.93 -4.78
N VAL A 157 0.55 10.98 -3.90
CA VAL A 157 -0.52 11.10 -2.90
C VAL A 157 -0.19 12.21 -1.89
N LEU A 158 1.03 12.25 -1.36
CA LEU A 158 1.48 13.28 -0.43
C LEU A 158 1.44 14.68 -1.05
N ALA A 159 1.84 14.82 -2.32
CA ALA A 159 1.76 16.08 -3.05
C ALA A 159 0.32 16.57 -3.23
N LYS A 160 -0.63 15.66 -3.49
CA LYS A 160 -2.07 15.99 -3.58
C LYS A 160 -2.67 16.44 -2.25
N GLU A 161 -2.09 16.04 -1.13
CA GLU A 161 -2.44 16.52 0.22
C GLU A 161 -1.73 17.84 0.57
N GLY A 162 -0.87 18.36 -0.31
CA GLY A 162 -0.11 19.60 -0.03
C GLY A 162 1.00 19.42 1.02
N THR A 163 1.45 18.19 1.23
CA THR A 163 2.47 17.87 2.24
C THR A 163 3.83 18.42 1.83
N ASP A 164 4.49 19.13 2.75
CA ASP A 164 5.89 19.51 2.59
C ASP A 164 6.79 18.28 2.79
N ILE A 165 7.27 17.74 1.68
CA ILE A 165 8.08 16.51 1.65
C ILE A 165 9.42 16.71 2.37
N GLU A 166 10.04 17.88 2.25
CA GLU A 166 11.33 18.14 2.91
C GLU A 166 11.17 18.28 4.43
N ALA A 167 10.11 18.96 4.88
CA ALA A 167 9.78 19.04 6.30
C ALA A 167 9.46 17.66 6.89
N LEU A 168 8.66 16.84 6.18
CA LEU A 168 8.34 15.48 6.57
C LEU A 168 9.62 14.61 6.65
N ARG A 169 10.48 14.69 5.65
CA ARG A 169 11.78 14.01 5.61
C ARG A 169 12.63 14.36 6.83
N ALA A 170 12.78 15.65 7.11
CA ALA A 170 13.57 16.14 8.24
C ALA A 170 13.01 15.63 9.59
N ASP A 171 11.69 15.61 9.74
CA ASP A 171 11.03 15.12 10.96
C ASP A 171 11.25 13.62 11.17
N VAL A 172 11.04 12.80 10.14
CA VAL A 172 11.30 11.35 10.22
C VAL A 172 12.76 11.06 10.56
N LEU A 173 13.71 11.76 9.93
CA LEU A 173 15.13 11.58 10.20
C LEU A 173 15.47 11.89 11.67
N ARG A 174 14.89 12.94 12.27
CA ARG A 174 15.08 13.22 13.69
C ARG A 174 14.54 12.09 14.57
N ARG A 175 13.37 11.55 14.24
CA ARG A 175 12.72 10.47 15.01
C ARG A 175 13.49 9.17 14.97
N ILE A 176 14.06 8.80 13.81
CA ILE A 176 14.86 7.56 13.68
C ILE A 176 16.29 7.71 14.21
N ALA A 177 16.80 8.94 14.34
CA ALA A 177 18.10 9.22 14.94
C ALA A 177 18.06 9.29 16.47
N ALA A 178 16.87 9.49 17.07
CA ALA A 178 16.70 9.48 18.50
C ALA A 178 16.97 8.07 19.07
N PRO A 179 17.81 7.90 20.08
CA PRO A 179 18.00 6.60 20.73
C PRO A 179 16.69 6.17 21.39
N SER A 180 16.28 4.93 21.12
CA SER A 180 15.14 4.27 21.79
C SER A 180 15.50 3.85 23.19
#